data_c4d5333135e09a78df03aa746e888067
#
_entry.id   c4d5333135e09a78df03aa746e888067
#
_cell.length_a   1.000
_cell.length_b   1.000
_cell.length_c   1.000
_cell.angle_alpha   90.00
_cell.angle_beta   90.00
_cell.angle_gamma   90.00
#
_symmetry.space_group_name_H-M   'P 1'
#
loop_
_entity.id
_entity.type
_entity.pdbx_description
1 polymer ?
#
loop_
_entity_poly.entity_id
_entity_poly.type
_entity_poly.pdbx_seq_one_letter_code
_entity_poly.pdbx_strand_id
1 'polypeptide(L)'
;MKEDKTNPFEIDFDSYILQSEPEQQENGKLWQTAIGLQQVDGLTPSKYLYETAKRNIDGEITIEEAKQLIDSYYETRQGRTKDEDDTEEADKVSVRIREILAEKTFSFTPDLLLSIHKRLFTGVFFKVKAGHFRDYNISKHEWVLDGESVLYANADMIRQTLDYDFSQEKAFDYSKLSREETIKHLTRFIANIWQIHPFGEGNTRTTAVFTIKYLNSLGFDVNNEPFEKNSWYFRNALVRANYTNMNKGIYMNTEYLEKFFRNLLLGESNELKNRYCHIKYNEKVAINEKSSDIILNYLKENDSINNSTAREITGLTAPAVRKIFKKMEAEGLIAGTGENKNRTYSLKRYGRRDNNPG
;
A
#
# COMPACT_ATOMS: atom_id res chain seq x y z
N MET A 1 9.59 19.42 5.21
CA MET A 1 9.41 18.72 6.49
C MET A 1 7.93 18.73 6.76
N LYS A 2 7.20 17.64 6.49
CA LYS A 2 5.86 17.42 7.04
C LYS A 2 6.10 16.69 8.35
N GLU A 3 5.69 17.33 9.42
CA GLU A 3 5.67 16.77 10.75
C GLU A 3 5.00 15.41 10.72
N ASP A 4 5.64 14.43 11.33
CA ASP A 4 5.02 13.18 11.75
C ASP A 4 3.77 13.55 12.55
N LYS A 5 2.60 13.27 11.98
CA LYS A 5 1.36 13.38 12.74
C LYS A 5 1.37 12.20 13.72
N THR A 6 2.09 12.35 14.81
CA THR A 6 1.88 11.55 16.01
C THR A 6 0.38 11.59 16.33
N ASN A 7 -0.19 10.43 16.59
CA ASN A 7 -1.56 10.24 17.03
C ASN A 7 -1.91 11.33 18.09
N PRO A 8 -2.87 12.23 17.82
CA PRO A 8 -3.16 13.34 18.75
C PRO A 8 -3.71 12.90 20.10
N PHE A 9 -3.88 11.61 20.31
CA PHE A 9 -4.56 11.05 21.47
C PHE A 9 -3.64 10.04 22.15
N GLU A 10 -2.64 10.40 22.83
CA GLU A 10 -1.72 9.67 23.75
C GLU A 10 -2.04 8.19 24.12
N ILE A 11 -2.85 7.48 23.33
CA ILE A 11 -3.06 6.03 23.48
C ILE A 11 -2.05 5.36 22.56
N ASP A 12 -0.94 4.94 23.12
CA ASP A 12 0.02 4.08 22.46
C ASP A 12 -0.56 2.65 22.43
N PHE A 13 -1.32 2.35 21.36
CA PHE A 13 -1.89 1.02 21.16
C PHE A 13 -0.82 -0.07 21.10
N ASP A 14 0.37 0.23 20.57
CA ASP A 14 1.47 -0.73 20.46
C ASP A 14 1.97 -1.12 21.85
N SER A 15 2.24 -0.13 22.71
CA SER A 15 2.65 -0.37 24.10
C SER A 15 1.56 -1.04 24.92
N TYR A 16 0.30 -0.64 24.71
CA TYR A 16 -0.84 -1.21 25.40
C TYR A 16 -1.01 -2.70 25.07
N ILE A 17 -0.92 -3.07 23.79
CA ILE A 17 -1.08 -4.45 23.34
C ILE A 17 0.08 -5.33 23.82
N LEU A 18 1.31 -4.83 23.79
CA LEU A 18 2.48 -5.58 24.24
C LEU A 18 2.44 -5.94 25.74
N GLN A 19 1.74 -5.16 26.54
CA GLN A 19 1.61 -5.36 27.99
C GLN A 19 0.35 -6.11 28.40
N SER A 20 -0.53 -6.43 27.46
CA SER A 20 -1.85 -7.02 27.75
C SER A 20 -1.81 -8.56 27.76
N GLU A 21 -2.85 -9.19 28.31
CA GLU A 21 -3.06 -10.63 28.27
C GLU A 21 -3.28 -11.12 26.80
N PRO A 22 -2.99 -12.39 26.47
CA PRO A 22 -3.04 -12.88 25.09
C PRO A 22 -4.38 -12.62 24.35
N GLU A 23 -5.49 -12.75 25.02
CA GLU A 23 -6.83 -12.49 24.44
C GLU A 23 -7.02 -11.00 24.12
N GLN A 24 -6.55 -10.13 25.01
CA GLN A 24 -6.56 -8.68 24.80
C GLN A 24 -5.62 -8.28 23.66
N GLN A 25 -4.46 -8.95 23.53
CA GLN A 25 -3.52 -8.71 22.42
C GLN A 25 -4.15 -9.04 21.06
N GLU A 26 -4.85 -10.18 20.97
CA GLU A 26 -5.54 -10.55 19.72
C GLU A 26 -6.62 -9.52 19.37
N ASN A 27 -7.43 -9.13 20.36
CA ASN A 27 -8.45 -8.11 20.19
C ASN A 27 -7.86 -6.74 19.79
N GLY A 28 -6.76 -6.35 20.41
CA GLY A 28 -6.01 -5.13 20.09
C GLY A 28 -5.53 -5.10 18.65
N LYS A 29 -4.96 -6.20 18.16
CA LYS A 29 -4.51 -6.34 16.75
C LYS A 29 -5.66 -6.20 15.75
N LEU A 30 -6.85 -6.71 16.09
CA LEU A 30 -8.03 -6.53 15.23
C LEU A 30 -8.43 -5.04 15.14
N TRP A 31 -8.37 -4.33 16.26
CA TRP A 31 -8.64 -2.89 16.27
C TRP A 31 -7.58 -2.08 15.53
N GLN A 32 -6.29 -2.39 15.72
CA GLN A 32 -5.20 -1.74 14.96
C GLN A 32 -5.40 -1.90 13.46
N THR A 33 -5.71 -3.11 13.00
CA THR A 33 -6.00 -3.39 11.58
C THR A 33 -7.19 -2.58 11.09
N ALA A 34 -8.29 -2.56 11.84
CA ALA A 34 -9.53 -1.88 11.48
C ALA A 34 -9.34 -0.35 11.37
N ILE A 35 -8.60 0.23 12.33
CA ILE A 35 -8.25 1.66 12.36
C ILE A 35 -7.28 2.00 11.22
N GLY A 36 -6.23 1.19 11.04
CA GLY A 36 -5.23 1.39 10.00
C GLY A 36 -5.81 1.35 8.59
N LEU A 37 -6.82 0.51 8.35
CA LEU A 37 -7.50 0.42 7.06
C LEU A 37 -8.26 1.69 6.66
N GLN A 38 -8.55 2.61 7.57
CA GLN A 38 -9.16 3.89 7.21
C GLN A 38 -8.22 4.79 6.41
N GLN A 39 -6.91 4.59 6.55
CA GLN A 39 -5.88 5.34 5.83
C GLN A 39 -5.92 5.12 4.30
N VAL A 40 -6.53 4.04 3.79
CA VAL A 40 -6.67 3.82 2.33
C VAL A 40 -7.44 4.94 1.63
N ASP A 41 -8.34 5.59 2.36
CA ASP A 41 -9.14 6.71 1.88
C ASP A 41 -8.77 8.04 2.58
N GLY A 42 -7.66 8.05 3.34
CA GLY A 42 -7.13 9.23 4.03
C GLY A 42 -7.94 9.64 5.25
N LEU A 43 -8.79 8.75 5.76
CA LEU A 43 -9.67 9.00 6.90
C LEU A 43 -8.92 8.85 8.23
N THR A 44 -9.31 9.62 9.24
CA THR A 44 -8.75 9.57 10.59
C THR A 44 -9.87 9.36 11.60
N PRO A 45 -9.84 8.26 12.39
CA PRO A 45 -10.82 8.02 13.42
C PRO A 45 -10.79 9.06 14.55
N SER A 46 -11.94 9.21 15.25
CA SER A 46 -12.08 10.12 16.37
C SER A 46 -11.40 9.62 17.65
N LYS A 47 -11.10 10.53 18.57
CA LYS A 47 -10.68 10.16 19.93
C LYS A 47 -11.69 9.24 20.61
N TYR A 48 -12.99 9.47 20.40
CA TYR A 48 -14.04 8.66 20.96
C TYR A 48 -13.98 7.19 20.52
N LEU A 49 -13.62 6.94 19.23
CA LEU A 49 -13.40 5.58 18.78
C LEU A 49 -12.24 4.90 19.52
N TYR A 50 -11.11 5.57 19.69
CA TYR A 50 -9.96 4.99 20.42
C TYR A 50 -10.32 4.66 21.87
N GLU A 51 -11.05 5.54 22.57
CA GLU A 51 -11.53 5.29 23.93
C GLU A 51 -12.50 4.11 23.99
N THR A 52 -13.40 4.02 23.01
CA THR A 52 -14.36 2.91 22.89
C THR A 52 -13.65 1.59 22.56
N ALA A 53 -12.68 1.63 21.67
CA ALA A 53 -11.85 0.46 21.31
C ALA A 53 -11.09 -0.06 22.55
N LYS A 54 -10.48 0.83 23.33
CA LYS A 54 -9.80 0.45 24.57
C LYS A 54 -10.73 -0.28 25.53
N ARG A 55 -11.91 0.26 25.78
CA ARG A 55 -12.92 -0.39 26.65
C ARG A 55 -13.31 -1.78 26.16
N ASN A 56 -13.41 -1.97 24.83
CA ASN A 56 -13.68 -3.28 24.25
C ASN A 56 -12.48 -4.23 24.38
N ILE A 57 -11.24 -3.72 24.23
CA ILE A 57 -10.01 -4.51 24.44
C ILE A 57 -9.88 -4.95 25.90
N ASP A 58 -10.20 -4.06 26.84
CA ASP A 58 -10.18 -4.33 28.28
C ASP A 58 -11.31 -5.29 28.73
N GLY A 59 -12.28 -5.60 27.84
CA GLY A 59 -13.42 -6.46 28.16
C GLY A 59 -14.52 -5.74 28.95
N GLU A 60 -14.47 -4.41 29.08
CA GLU A 60 -15.50 -3.63 29.75
C GLU A 60 -16.82 -3.58 29.00
N ILE A 61 -16.72 -3.64 27.66
CA ILE A 61 -17.87 -3.63 26.74
C ILE A 61 -17.70 -4.68 25.63
N THR A 62 -18.80 -5.22 25.14
CA THR A 62 -18.85 -6.10 23.97
C THR A 62 -18.66 -5.29 22.68
N ILE A 63 -18.46 -5.98 21.55
CA ILE A 63 -18.36 -5.30 20.25
C ILE A 63 -19.70 -4.72 19.81
N GLU A 64 -20.81 -5.35 20.18
CA GLU A 64 -22.16 -4.88 19.95
C GLU A 64 -22.42 -3.57 20.70
N GLU A 65 -21.99 -3.49 21.96
CA GLU A 65 -22.05 -2.26 22.76
C GLU A 65 -21.16 -1.17 22.20
N ALA A 66 -19.93 -1.50 21.76
CA ALA A 66 -19.04 -0.55 21.10
C ALA A 66 -19.68 0.04 19.84
N LYS A 67 -20.34 -0.79 19.03
CA LYS A 67 -21.06 -0.36 17.83
C LYS A 67 -22.22 0.58 18.17
N GLN A 68 -23.03 0.22 19.18
CA GLN A 68 -24.14 1.06 19.64
C GLN A 68 -23.64 2.42 20.17
N LEU A 69 -22.53 2.44 20.90
CA LEU A 69 -21.92 3.68 21.40
C LEU A 69 -21.49 4.60 20.25
N ILE A 70 -20.83 4.05 19.23
CA ILE A 70 -20.40 4.82 18.05
C ILE A 70 -21.62 5.32 17.27
N ASP A 71 -22.61 4.47 17.00
CA ASP A 71 -23.81 4.88 16.27
C ASP A 71 -24.55 6.00 17.03
N SER A 72 -24.77 5.87 18.34
CA SER A 72 -25.45 6.86 19.19
C SER A 72 -24.67 8.18 19.30
N TYR A 73 -23.33 8.12 19.30
CA TYR A 73 -22.48 9.31 19.35
C TYR A 73 -22.72 10.23 18.15
N TYR A 74 -22.96 9.65 16.96
CA TYR A 74 -23.19 10.41 15.75
C TYR A 74 -24.68 10.75 15.51
N GLU A 75 -25.63 10.02 16.04
CA GLU A 75 -27.06 10.32 15.94
C GLU A 75 -27.47 11.65 16.62
N THR A 76 -26.77 12.03 17.68
CA THR A 76 -27.08 13.22 18.48
C THR A 76 -26.53 14.53 17.91
N ARG A 77 -25.70 14.49 16.85
CA ARG A 77 -25.05 15.67 16.29
C ARG A 77 -25.87 16.29 15.16
N GLN A 78 -26.16 17.59 15.27
CA GLN A 78 -26.79 18.41 14.22
C GLN A 78 -25.77 19.39 13.63
N GLY A 79 -25.80 19.60 12.30
CA GLY A 79 -25.01 20.62 11.61
C GLY A 79 -23.54 20.27 11.40
N ARG A 80 -23.26 19.16 10.71
CA ARG A 80 -21.92 18.59 10.53
C ARG A 80 -21.08 19.32 9.49
N THR A 81 -19.78 19.37 9.75
CA THR A 81 -18.73 19.73 8.77
C THR A 81 -18.30 18.49 7.99
N LYS A 82 -17.62 18.67 6.85
CA LYS A 82 -17.07 17.55 6.06
C LYS A 82 -16.07 16.71 6.88
N ASP A 83 -15.26 17.35 7.71
CA ASP A 83 -14.27 16.64 8.55
C ASP A 83 -14.96 15.75 9.61
N GLU A 84 -16.15 16.15 10.08
CA GLU A 84 -16.95 15.34 10.99
C GLU A 84 -17.62 14.16 10.27
N ASP A 85 -18.06 14.33 9.02
CA ASP A 85 -18.59 13.23 8.20
C ASP A 85 -17.49 12.19 7.89
N ASP A 86 -16.28 12.64 7.54
CA ASP A 86 -15.13 11.77 7.29
C ASP A 86 -14.73 10.99 8.57
N THR A 87 -14.82 11.60 9.73
CA THR A 87 -14.56 10.98 11.06
C THR A 87 -15.63 9.96 11.40
N GLU A 88 -16.92 10.24 11.16
CA GLU A 88 -18.03 9.30 11.37
C GLU A 88 -17.87 8.05 10.50
N GLU A 89 -17.52 8.23 9.23
CA GLU A 89 -17.24 7.11 8.34
C GLU A 89 -16.12 6.24 8.90
N ALA A 90 -14.99 6.85 9.30
CA ALA A 90 -13.85 6.13 9.86
C ALA A 90 -14.23 5.33 11.10
N ASP A 91 -14.98 5.92 12.02
CA ASP A 91 -15.37 5.29 13.29
C ASP A 91 -16.33 4.11 13.06
N LYS A 92 -17.41 4.34 12.34
CA LYS A 92 -18.41 3.30 12.05
C LYS A 92 -17.81 2.12 11.28
N VAL A 93 -16.98 2.41 10.29
CA VAL A 93 -16.35 1.36 9.47
C VAL A 93 -15.28 0.60 10.27
N SER A 94 -14.53 1.25 11.16
CA SER A 94 -13.54 0.56 12.01
C SER A 94 -14.20 -0.47 12.93
N VAL A 95 -15.27 -0.14 13.62
CA VAL A 95 -16.00 -1.10 14.48
C VAL A 95 -16.45 -2.31 13.66
N ARG A 96 -17.01 -2.07 12.48
CA ARG A 96 -17.54 -3.12 11.60
C ARG A 96 -16.43 -3.99 10.98
N ILE A 97 -15.28 -3.42 10.65
CA ILE A 97 -14.11 -4.20 10.21
C ILE A 97 -13.65 -5.13 11.34
N ARG A 98 -13.47 -4.59 12.56
CA ARG A 98 -13.08 -5.39 13.73
C ARG A 98 -14.06 -6.54 13.99
N GLU A 99 -15.37 -6.27 13.91
CA GLU A 99 -16.42 -7.30 14.04
C GLU A 99 -16.26 -8.41 13.00
N ILE A 100 -16.12 -8.04 11.71
CA ILE A 100 -15.99 -8.99 10.60
C ILE A 100 -14.69 -9.81 10.69
N LEU A 101 -13.58 -9.19 11.07
CA LEU A 101 -12.29 -9.89 11.17
C LEU A 101 -12.24 -10.88 12.34
N ALA A 102 -13.00 -10.66 13.41
CA ALA A 102 -13.12 -11.60 14.52
C ALA A 102 -13.90 -12.89 14.16
N GLU A 103 -14.73 -12.84 13.13
CA GLU A 103 -15.53 -14.00 12.72
C GLU A 103 -14.66 -15.04 12.00
N LYS A 104 -14.75 -16.30 12.42
CA LYS A 104 -14.02 -17.42 11.79
C LYS A 104 -14.70 -17.94 10.51
N THR A 105 -15.98 -17.62 10.30
CA THR A 105 -16.74 -18.08 9.14
C THR A 105 -16.27 -17.40 7.86
N PHE A 106 -16.09 -18.18 6.80
CA PHE A 106 -15.69 -17.71 5.49
C PHE A 106 -16.40 -18.51 4.39
N SER A 107 -16.89 -17.83 3.36
CA SER A 107 -17.48 -18.43 2.15
C SER A 107 -16.79 -17.85 0.92
N PHE A 108 -16.12 -18.68 0.15
CA PHE A 108 -15.41 -18.23 -1.04
C PHE A 108 -16.38 -18.06 -2.21
N THR A 109 -17.05 -16.91 -2.26
CA THR A 109 -18.02 -16.53 -3.30
C THR A 109 -17.97 -15.03 -3.59
N PRO A 110 -18.33 -14.57 -4.80
CA PRO A 110 -18.50 -13.15 -5.07
C PRO A 110 -19.52 -12.45 -4.15
N ASP A 111 -20.52 -13.18 -3.67
CA ASP A 111 -21.53 -12.65 -2.77
C ASP A 111 -20.97 -12.30 -1.38
N LEU A 112 -19.81 -12.88 -1.01
CA LEU A 112 -19.10 -12.45 0.18
C LEU A 112 -18.61 -11.01 0.07
N LEU A 113 -18.14 -10.57 -1.11
CA LEU A 113 -17.75 -9.16 -1.33
C LEU A 113 -18.96 -8.23 -1.14
N LEU A 114 -20.13 -8.62 -1.65
CA LEU A 114 -21.38 -7.87 -1.43
C LEU A 114 -21.75 -7.80 0.05
N SER A 115 -21.63 -8.92 0.75
CA SER A 115 -21.92 -9.00 2.19
C SER A 115 -20.98 -8.15 3.02
N ILE A 116 -19.67 -8.23 2.76
CA ILE A 116 -18.67 -7.40 3.44
C ILE A 116 -18.97 -5.92 3.18
N HIS A 117 -19.12 -5.51 1.92
CA HIS A 117 -19.43 -4.13 1.57
C HIS A 117 -20.72 -3.63 2.23
N LYS A 118 -21.79 -4.44 2.22
CA LYS A 118 -23.05 -4.11 2.88
C LYS A 118 -22.85 -3.86 4.39
N ARG A 119 -22.14 -4.77 5.06
CA ARG A 119 -21.90 -4.67 6.51
C ARG A 119 -21.04 -3.45 6.85
N LEU A 120 -20.01 -3.16 6.05
CA LEU A 120 -19.13 -2.02 6.28
C LEU A 120 -19.85 -0.69 6.10
N PHE A 121 -20.65 -0.54 5.06
CA PHE A 121 -21.07 0.77 4.57
C PHE A 121 -22.59 1.06 4.66
N THR A 122 -23.41 0.17 5.23
CA THR A 122 -24.83 0.48 5.47
C THR A 122 -24.97 1.71 6.37
N GLY A 123 -25.67 2.74 5.87
CA GLY A 123 -25.87 4.00 6.59
C GLY A 123 -24.64 4.90 6.68
N VAL A 124 -23.57 4.61 5.92
CA VAL A 124 -22.37 5.45 5.82
C VAL A 124 -22.42 6.33 4.59
N PHE A 125 -22.65 5.75 3.42
CA PHE A 125 -22.72 6.49 2.17
C PHE A 125 -24.17 6.91 1.83
N PHE A 126 -24.35 8.20 1.50
CA PHE A 126 -25.66 8.70 1.06
C PHE A 126 -25.96 8.42 -0.41
N LYS A 127 -24.93 8.40 -1.27
CA LYS A 127 -25.07 8.28 -2.73
C LYS A 127 -24.80 6.88 -3.26
N VAL A 128 -24.17 6.02 -2.48
CA VAL A 128 -23.79 4.66 -2.86
C VAL A 128 -24.60 3.66 -2.06
N LYS A 129 -25.26 2.75 -2.76
CA LYS A 129 -26.06 1.71 -2.12
C LYS A 129 -25.15 0.59 -1.62
N ALA A 130 -25.03 0.48 -0.31
CA ALA A 130 -24.19 -0.53 0.32
C ALA A 130 -24.65 -1.96 -0.06
N GLY A 131 -23.70 -2.83 -0.42
CA GLY A 131 -23.98 -4.21 -0.80
C GLY A 131 -24.61 -4.39 -2.18
N HIS A 132 -24.46 -3.39 -3.07
CA HIS A 132 -24.91 -3.48 -4.46
C HIS A 132 -23.78 -3.11 -5.40
N PHE A 133 -23.66 -3.83 -6.50
CA PHE A 133 -22.74 -3.44 -7.56
C PHE A 133 -23.20 -2.12 -8.19
N ARG A 134 -22.21 -1.32 -8.60
CA ARG A 134 -22.50 -0.11 -9.37
C ARG A 134 -23.09 -0.47 -10.74
N ASP A 135 -23.97 0.37 -11.22
CA ASP A 135 -24.65 0.28 -12.52
C ASP A 135 -24.16 1.34 -13.52
N TYR A 136 -23.04 2.00 -13.20
CA TYR A 136 -22.39 3.02 -14.02
C TYR A 136 -20.86 2.80 -14.07
N ASN A 137 -20.24 3.25 -15.18
CA ASN A 137 -18.78 3.20 -15.31
C ASN A 137 -18.12 4.32 -14.50
N ILE A 138 -16.96 4.04 -13.94
CA ILE A 138 -16.21 4.96 -13.08
C ILE A 138 -14.80 5.18 -13.59
N SER A 139 -14.24 6.32 -13.24
CA SER A 139 -12.81 6.62 -13.27
C SER A 139 -12.44 7.33 -11.98
N LYS A 140 -11.21 7.12 -11.49
CA LYS A 140 -10.70 7.74 -10.27
C LYS A 140 -9.34 8.35 -10.54
N HIS A 141 -9.13 9.57 -10.06
CA HIS A 141 -7.82 10.22 -10.14
C HIS A 141 -6.88 9.62 -9.09
N GLU A 142 -5.87 8.88 -9.55
CA GLU A 142 -4.91 8.21 -8.67
C GLU A 142 -3.62 9.02 -8.56
N TRP A 143 -3.23 9.36 -7.34
CA TRP A 143 -2.01 10.12 -7.05
C TRP A 143 -0.75 9.46 -7.64
N VAL A 144 -0.62 8.15 -7.51
CA VAL A 144 0.56 7.40 -8.02
C VAL A 144 0.66 7.41 -9.55
N LEU A 145 -0.43 7.72 -10.24
CA LEU A 145 -0.52 7.84 -11.70
C LEU A 145 -0.52 9.30 -12.20
N ASP A 146 -0.14 10.25 -11.34
CA ASP A 146 -0.17 11.68 -11.67
C ASP A 146 -1.57 12.17 -12.10
N GLY A 147 -2.61 11.64 -11.47
CA GLY A 147 -4.01 11.99 -11.72
C GLY A 147 -4.71 11.14 -12.81
N GLU A 148 -4.02 10.21 -13.44
CA GLU A 148 -4.67 9.26 -14.35
C GLU A 148 -5.43 8.17 -13.58
N SER A 149 -6.24 7.38 -14.29
CA SER A 149 -7.10 6.33 -13.74
C SER A 149 -6.67 4.96 -14.22
N VAL A 150 -6.88 3.95 -13.38
CA VAL A 150 -6.92 2.55 -13.82
C VAL A 150 -8.16 2.34 -14.69
N LEU A 151 -8.08 1.45 -15.64
CA LEU A 151 -9.24 0.98 -16.39
C LEU A 151 -9.98 -0.07 -15.56
N TYR A 152 -11.13 0.33 -15.01
CA TYR A 152 -12.00 -0.55 -14.23
C TYR A 152 -12.95 -1.36 -15.14
N ALA A 153 -13.53 -2.44 -14.63
CA ALA A 153 -14.50 -3.23 -15.39
C ALA A 153 -15.73 -2.38 -15.77
N ASN A 154 -16.32 -2.66 -16.93
CA ASN A 154 -17.62 -2.09 -17.28
C ASN A 154 -18.69 -2.56 -16.29
N ALA A 155 -19.64 -1.68 -15.98
CA ALA A 155 -20.66 -1.95 -14.96
C ALA A 155 -21.50 -3.19 -15.27
N ASP A 156 -21.84 -3.41 -16.53
CA ASP A 156 -22.62 -4.55 -17.03
C ASP A 156 -21.85 -5.89 -16.97
N MET A 157 -20.52 -5.84 -16.86
CA MET A 157 -19.65 -7.02 -16.82
C MET A 157 -19.23 -7.43 -15.41
N ILE A 158 -19.49 -6.61 -14.38
CA ILE A 158 -18.99 -6.82 -13.02
C ILE A 158 -19.29 -8.22 -12.50
N ARG A 159 -20.55 -8.64 -12.54
CA ARG A 159 -20.96 -9.95 -12.02
C ARG A 159 -20.28 -11.09 -12.77
N GLN A 160 -20.28 -11.04 -14.09
CA GLN A 160 -19.67 -12.08 -14.92
C GLN A 160 -18.16 -12.18 -14.69
N THR A 161 -17.47 -11.05 -14.57
CA THR A 161 -16.01 -11.01 -14.33
C THR A 161 -15.68 -11.57 -12.94
N LEU A 162 -16.45 -11.21 -11.91
CA LEU A 162 -16.28 -11.77 -10.56
C LEU A 162 -16.53 -13.28 -10.54
N ASP A 163 -17.63 -13.77 -11.15
CA ASP A 163 -17.94 -15.19 -11.19
C ASP A 163 -16.84 -15.98 -11.92
N TYR A 164 -16.26 -15.41 -12.98
CA TYR A 164 -15.14 -16.00 -13.70
C TYR A 164 -13.89 -16.08 -12.81
N ASP A 165 -13.42 -14.96 -12.24
CA ASP A 165 -12.20 -14.92 -11.44
C ASP A 165 -12.30 -15.81 -10.21
N PHE A 166 -13.45 -15.82 -9.51
CA PHE A 166 -13.68 -16.71 -8.37
C PHE A 166 -13.72 -18.19 -8.79
N SER A 167 -14.25 -18.52 -9.96
CA SER A 167 -14.27 -19.89 -10.45
C SER A 167 -12.86 -20.40 -10.79
N GLN A 168 -12.03 -19.56 -11.41
CA GLN A 168 -10.64 -19.88 -11.72
C GLN A 168 -9.84 -20.11 -10.43
N GLU A 169 -9.97 -19.19 -9.47
CA GLU A 169 -9.27 -19.30 -8.19
C GLU A 169 -9.71 -20.51 -7.38
N LYS A 170 -11.01 -20.84 -7.36
CA LYS A 170 -11.52 -22.04 -6.69
C LYS A 170 -10.99 -23.34 -7.28
N ALA A 171 -10.73 -23.35 -8.59
CA ALA A 171 -10.17 -24.52 -9.30
C ALA A 171 -8.64 -24.60 -9.22
N PHE A 172 -7.99 -23.57 -8.66
CA PHE A 172 -6.55 -23.47 -8.65
C PHE A 172 -5.91 -24.39 -7.61
N ASP A 173 -4.85 -25.12 -8.01
CA ASP A 173 -4.13 -26.08 -7.15
C ASP A 173 -2.84 -25.43 -6.58
N TYR A 174 -2.89 -25.06 -5.32
CA TYR A 174 -1.76 -24.50 -4.59
C TYR A 174 -0.69 -25.53 -4.19
N SER A 175 -1.02 -26.83 -4.21
CA SER A 175 -0.18 -27.88 -3.62
C SER A 175 1.20 -28.06 -4.27
N LYS A 176 1.33 -27.59 -5.52
CA LYS A 176 2.56 -27.73 -6.33
C LYS A 176 3.41 -26.45 -6.38
N LEU A 177 2.95 -25.38 -5.75
CA LEU A 177 3.62 -24.10 -5.83
C LEU A 177 4.68 -23.93 -4.76
N SER A 178 5.78 -23.31 -5.13
CA SER A 178 6.70 -22.69 -4.19
C SER A 178 6.03 -21.50 -3.47
N ARG A 179 6.61 -21.06 -2.36
CA ARG A 179 6.15 -19.85 -1.66
C ARG A 179 6.13 -18.62 -2.56
N GLU A 180 7.14 -18.48 -3.40
CA GLU A 180 7.23 -17.39 -4.38
C GLU A 180 6.08 -17.41 -5.38
N GLU A 181 5.81 -18.57 -5.97
CA GLU A 181 4.72 -18.73 -6.93
C GLU A 181 3.36 -18.51 -6.28
N THR A 182 3.18 -18.95 -5.03
CA THR A 182 1.98 -18.70 -4.24
C THR A 182 1.76 -17.20 -4.04
N ILE A 183 2.79 -16.44 -3.65
CA ILE A 183 2.67 -15.00 -3.47
C ILE A 183 2.33 -14.31 -4.78
N LYS A 184 3.00 -14.67 -5.88
CA LYS A 184 2.72 -14.10 -7.20
C LYS A 184 1.29 -14.38 -7.66
N HIS A 185 0.80 -15.59 -7.43
CA HIS A 185 -0.57 -15.97 -7.78
C HIS A 185 -1.59 -15.19 -6.94
N LEU A 186 -1.45 -15.18 -5.62
CA LEU A 186 -2.31 -14.41 -4.71
C LEU A 186 -2.31 -12.93 -5.04
N THR A 187 -1.13 -12.36 -5.30
CA THR A 187 -0.98 -10.96 -5.71
C THR A 187 -1.82 -10.65 -6.93
N ARG A 188 -1.74 -11.51 -7.96
CA ARG A 188 -2.50 -11.32 -9.20
C ARG A 188 -4.00 -11.46 -8.98
N PHE A 189 -4.43 -12.48 -8.25
CA PHE A 189 -5.84 -12.69 -7.93
C PHE A 189 -6.44 -11.49 -7.21
N ILE A 190 -5.80 -11.01 -6.15
CA ILE A 190 -6.30 -9.86 -5.38
C ILE A 190 -6.25 -8.56 -6.22
N ALA A 191 -5.23 -8.37 -7.05
CA ALA A 191 -5.16 -7.23 -7.97
C ALA A 191 -6.33 -7.24 -8.96
N ASN A 192 -6.67 -8.39 -9.54
CA ASN A 192 -7.79 -8.56 -10.48
C ASN A 192 -9.13 -8.24 -9.81
N ILE A 193 -9.39 -8.82 -8.63
CA ILE A 193 -10.62 -8.54 -7.85
C ILE A 193 -10.76 -7.04 -7.58
N TRP A 194 -9.69 -6.38 -7.17
CA TRP A 194 -9.71 -4.94 -6.93
C TRP A 194 -9.94 -4.13 -8.22
N GLN A 195 -9.36 -4.54 -9.37
CA GLN A 195 -9.53 -3.86 -10.65
C GLN A 195 -10.99 -3.89 -11.15
N ILE A 196 -11.72 -4.93 -10.84
CA ILE A 196 -13.16 -4.98 -11.18
C ILE A 196 -13.88 -3.78 -10.57
N HIS A 197 -13.47 -3.36 -9.38
CA HIS A 197 -13.98 -2.18 -8.68
C HIS A 197 -15.52 -2.17 -8.61
N PRO A 198 -16.12 -3.21 -8.00
CA PRO A 198 -17.54 -3.49 -8.18
C PRO A 198 -18.50 -2.48 -7.54
N PHE A 199 -18.00 -1.63 -6.63
CA PHE A 199 -18.81 -0.67 -5.89
C PHE A 199 -18.53 0.77 -6.29
N GLY A 200 -19.46 1.69 -6.01
CA GLY A 200 -19.23 3.12 -6.23
C GLY A 200 -18.15 3.71 -5.31
N GLU A 201 -18.12 3.29 -4.05
CA GLU A 201 -17.10 3.64 -3.04
C GLU A 201 -16.75 2.43 -2.17
N GLY A 202 -15.70 2.52 -1.34
CA GLY A 202 -15.32 1.49 -0.35
C GLY A 202 -14.67 0.22 -0.93
N ASN A 203 -14.27 0.20 -2.20
CA ASN A 203 -13.70 -0.98 -2.86
C ASN A 203 -12.41 -1.46 -2.19
N THR A 204 -11.49 -0.57 -1.85
CA THR A 204 -10.19 -0.97 -1.29
C THR A 204 -10.33 -1.57 0.11
N ARG A 205 -11.17 -0.98 0.99
CA ARG A 205 -11.43 -1.53 2.32
C ARG A 205 -12.15 -2.88 2.25
N THR A 206 -13.14 -3.01 1.35
CA THR A 206 -13.81 -4.30 1.09
C THR A 206 -12.83 -5.37 0.62
N THR A 207 -11.95 -5.03 -0.35
CA THR A 207 -10.91 -5.94 -0.84
C THR A 207 -9.92 -6.32 0.26
N ALA A 208 -9.49 -5.39 1.10
CA ALA A 208 -8.57 -5.67 2.20
C ALA A 208 -9.17 -6.65 3.22
N VAL A 209 -10.41 -6.40 3.67
CA VAL A 209 -11.13 -7.30 4.59
C VAL A 209 -11.34 -8.69 3.97
N PHE A 210 -11.75 -8.74 2.71
CA PHE A 210 -11.85 -10.01 1.98
C PHE A 210 -10.51 -10.73 1.92
N THR A 211 -9.42 -10.01 1.58
CA THR A 211 -8.07 -10.57 1.48
C THR A 211 -7.63 -11.22 2.78
N ILE A 212 -7.78 -10.52 3.92
CA ILE A 212 -7.42 -11.06 5.24
C ILE A 212 -8.18 -12.34 5.53
N LYS A 213 -9.50 -12.34 5.34
CA LYS A 213 -10.34 -13.52 5.57
C LYS A 213 -10.01 -14.67 4.62
N TYR A 214 -9.73 -14.36 3.34
CA TYR A 214 -9.36 -15.38 2.35
C TYR A 214 -8.02 -16.03 2.71
N LEU A 215 -7.00 -15.25 3.03
CA LEU A 215 -5.69 -15.77 3.42
C LEU A 215 -5.77 -16.63 4.68
N ASN A 216 -6.54 -16.20 5.69
CA ASN A 216 -6.81 -17.01 6.89
C ASN A 216 -7.50 -18.33 6.55
N SER A 217 -8.44 -18.34 5.59
CA SER A 217 -9.12 -19.57 5.15
C SER A 217 -8.21 -20.55 4.41
N LEU A 218 -7.13 -20.07 3.81
CA LEU A 218 -6.06 -20.89 3.21
C LEU A 218 -5.05 -21.42 4.25
N GLY A 219 -5.21 -21.06 5.52
CA GLY A 219 -4.35 -21.50 6.61
C GLY A 219 -3.10 -20.63 6.83
N PHE A 220 -3.03 -19.45 6.23
CA PHE A 220 -1.97 -18.50 6.54
C PHE A 220 -2.23 -17.84 7.90
N ASP A 221 -1.18 -17.73 8.69
CA ASP A 221 -1.18 -16.86 9.87
C ASP A 221 -0.83 -15.44 9.41
N VAL A 222 -1.87 -14.64 9.21
CA VAL A 222 -1.74 -13.30 8.60
C VAL A 222 -1.27 -12.31 9.66
N ASN A 223 -0.04 -11.83 9.54
CA ASN A 223 0.42 -10.67 10.29
C ASN A 223 -0.21 -9.40 9.71
N ASN A 224 -1.25 -8.88 10.35
CA ASN A 224 -2.00 -7.73 9.84
C ASN A 224 -1.28 -6.37 9.96
N GLU A 225 -0.07 -6.30 10.53
CA GLU A 225 0.73 -5.07 10.67
C GLU A 225 0.91 -4.30 9.34
N PRO A 226 1.14 -4.94 8.17
CA PRO A 226 1.16 -4.23 6.89
C PRO A 226 -0.14 -3.48 6.58
N PHE A 227 -1.30 -4.03 6.92
CA PHE A 227 -2.58 -3.33 6.75
C PHE A 227 -2.77 -2.19 7.75
N GLU A 228 -2.30 -2.35 8.96
CA GLU A 228 -2.33 -1.32 9.99
C GLU A 228 -1.47 -0.09 9.59
N LYS A 229 -0.20 -0.33 9.24
CA LYS A 229 0.79 0.75 9.05
C LYS A 229 0.93 1.23 7.60
N ASN A 230 0.54 0.40 6.62
CA ASN A 230 0.82 0.61 5.20
C ASN A 230 -0.41 0.43 4.30
N SER A 231 -1.61 0.67 4.80
CA SER A 231 -2.84 0.49 4.01
C SER A 231 -2.92 1.44 2.81
N TRP A 232 -2.38 2.67 2.92
CA TRP A 232 -2.22 3.58 1.78
C TRP A 232 -1.24 3.04 0.72
N TYR A 233 -0.18 2.36 1.16
CA TYR A 233 0.73 1.67 0.23
C TYR A 233 0.02 0.51 -0.48
N PHE A 234 -0.77 -0.29 0.24
CA PHE A 234 -1.56 -1.37 -0.35
C PHE A 234 -2.46 -0.86 -1.48
N ARG A 235 -3.19 0.24 -1.27
CA ARG A 235 -3.98 0.89 -2.33
C ARG A 235 -3.11 1.28 -3.52
N ASN A 236 -2.01 1.98 -3.28
CA ASN A 236 -1.12 2.44 -4.35
C ASN A 236 -0.48 1.28 -5.12
N ALA A 237 -0.16 0.18 -4.44
CA ALA A 237 0.37 -1.03 -5.05
C ALA A 237 -0.69 -1.73 -5.94
N LEU A 238 -1.95 -1.78 -5.52
CA LEU A 238 -3.08 -2.26 -6.33
C LEU A 238 -3.27 -1.42 -7.59
N VAL A 239 -3.19 -0.10 -7.49
CA VAL A 239 -3.23 0.82 -8.65
C VAL A 239 -2.11 0.49 -9.63
N ARG A 240 -0.87 0.34 -9.15
CA ARG A 240 0.30 0.04 -10.00
C ARG A 240 0.25 -1.36 -10.63
N ALA A 241 -0.31 -2.33 -9.94
CA ALA A 241 -0.51 -3.69 -10.46
C ALA A 241 -1.49 -3.73 -11.65
N ASN A 242 -2.35 -2.70 -11.80
CA ASN A 242 -3.43 -2.68 -12.77
C ASN A 242 -3.36 -1.53 -13.80
N TYR A 243 -2.24 -0.80 -13.85
CA TYR A 243 -2.13 0.35 -14.75
C TYR A 243 -1.09 0.12 -15.85
N THR A 244 -1.52 0.34 -17.10
CA THR A 244 -0.65 0.36 -18.28
C THR A 244 -0.93 1.58 -19.14
N ASN A 245 0.12 2.27 -19.57
CA ASN A 245 0.07 3.33 -20.56
C ASN A 245 1.25 3.16 -21.56
N MET A 246 0.96 2.48 -22.68
CA MET A 246 1.99 2.16 -23.68
C MET A 246 2.62 3.42 -24.30
N ASN A 247 1.86 4.50 -24.47
CA ASN A 247 2.36 5.75 -25.02
C ASN A 247 3.41 6.41 -24.13
N LYS A 248 3.34 6.15 -22.82
CA LYS A 248 4.32 6.63 -21.82
C LYS A 248 5.36 5.57 -21.45
N GLY A 249 5.32 4.38 -22.07
CA GLY A 249 6.21 3.25 -21.72
C GLY A 249 5.97 2.71 -20.30
N ILE A 250 4.78 2.92 -19.73
CA ILE A 250 4.44 2.48 -18.39
C ILE A 250 3.64 1.18 -18.49
N TYR A 251 4.09 0.15 -17.80
CA TYR A 251 3.45 -1.16 -17.75
C TYR A 251 2.97 -1.46 -16.33
N MET A 252 1.99 -2.36 -16.22
CA MET A 252 1.56 -2.90 -14.94
C MET A 252 2.77 -3.46 -14.18
N ASN A 253 2.81 -3.24 -12.87
CA ASN A 253 3.89 -3.73 -12.02
C ASN A 253 3.32 -4.29 -10.71
N THR A 254 3.42 -5.60 -10.53
CA THR A 254 2.95 -6.33 -9.35
C THR A 254 3.97 -6.35 -8.20
N GLU A 255 5.24 -6.00 -8.43
CA GLU A 255 6.31 -6.10 -7.44
C GLU A 255 6.02 -5.34 -6.15
N TYR A 256 5.34 -4.17 -6.24
CA TYR A 256 4.96 -3.41 -5.05
C TYR A 256 3.96 -4.18 -4.19
N LEU A 257 2.97 -4.80 -4.82
CA LEU A 257 1.97 -5.60 -4.13
C LEU A 257 2.56 -6.93 -3.64
N GLU A 258 3.48 -7.55 -4.39
CA GLU A 258 4.23 -8.72 -3.94
C GLU A 258 5.06 -8.42 -2.67
N LYS A 259 5.75 -7.28 -2.59
CA LYS A 259 6.45 -6.85 -1.37
C LYS A 259 5.52 -6.70 -0.18
N PHE A 260 4.32 -6.16 -0.39
CA PHE A 260 3.31 -6.06 0.66
C PHE A 260 2.90 -7.46 1.16
N PHE A 261 2.59 -8.39 0.25
CA PHE A 261 2.22 -9.77 0.62
C PHE A 261 3.38 -10.56 1.23
N ARG A 262 4.62 -10.30 0.85
CA ARG A 262 5.79 -10.90 1.51
C ARG A 262 5.92 -10.46 2.97
N ASN A 263 5.73 -9.18 3.24
CA ASN A 263 5.69 -8.70 4.63
C ASN A 263 4.53 -9.33 5.40
N LEU A 264 3.34 -9.40 4.76
CA LEU A 264 2.12 -9.94 5.35
C LEU A 264 2.19 -11.42 5.68
N LEU A 265 2.73 -12.24 4.76
CA LEU A 265 2.66 -13.71 4.82
C LEU A 265 3.97 -14.37 5.26
N LEU A 266 5.11 -13.74 5.00
CA LEU A 266 6.43 -14.30 5.29
C LEU A 266 7.13 -13.57 6.44
N GLY A 267 6.56 -12.48 6.97
CA GLY A 267 7.19 -11.64 7.99
C GLY A 267 8.46 -10.94 7.50
N GLU A 268 8.59 -10.73 6.17
CA GLU A 268 9.70 -9.95 5.62
C GLU A 268 9.55 -8.48 5.97
N SER A 269 10.66 -7.74 5.94
CA SER A 269 10.71 -6.31 6.25
C SER A 269 11.00 -5.48 5.01
N ASN A 270 10.28 -5.73 3.89
CA ASN A 270 10.41 -4.92 2.69
C ASN A 270 9.95 -3.48 2.97
N GLU A 271 10.69 -2.51 2.45
CA GLU A 271 10.35 -1.10 2.60
C GLU A 271 9.12 -0.74 1.75
N LEU A 272 8.01 -0.35 2.41
CA LEU A 272 6.72 -0.04 1.79
C LEU A 272 6.52 1.49 1.71
N LYS A 273 7.29 2.16 0.83
CA LYS A 273 7.17 3.62 0.64
C LYS A 273 6.30 3.97 -0.55
N ASN A 274 5.24 4.73 -0.31
CA ASN A 274 4.27 5.19 -1.33
C ASN A 274 4.94 5.86 -2.54
N ARG A 275 6.00 6.63 -2.32
CA ARG A 275 6.76 7.31 -3.39
C ARG A 275 7.34 6.36 -4.43
N TYR A 276 7.63 5.09 -4.06
CA TYR A 276 8.16 4.10 -5.02
C TYR A 276 7.09 3.62 -6.00
N CYS A 277 5.83 3.65 -5.61
CA CYS A 277 4.71 3.32 -6.48
C CYS A 277 4.43 4.42 -7.52
N HIS A 278 4.87 5.67 -7.28
CA HIS A 278 4.56 6.81 -8.15
C HIS A 278 5.30 6.70 -9.49
N ILE A 279 4.56 6.80 -10.62
CA ILE A 279 5.12 6.65 -11.98
C ILE A 279 6.30 7.59 -12.25
N LYS A 280 6.22 8.84 -11.81
CA LYS A 280 7.31 9.82 -11.98
C LYS A 280 8.55 9.50 -11.13
N TYR A 281 8.41 8.75 -10.06
CA TYR A 281 9.56 8.35 -9.23
C TYR A 281 10.41 7.31 -9.97
N ASN A 282 9.80 6.32 -10.60
CA ASN A 282 10.49 5.29 -11.36
C ASN A 282 11.17 5.85 -12.60
N GLU A 283 10.55 6.80 -13.31
CA GLU A 283 11.19 7.52 -14.42
C GLU A 283 12.47 8.22 -13.97
N LYS A 284 12.44 8.93 -12.83
CA LYS A 284 13.62 9.60 -12.27
C LYS A 284 14.72 8.63 -11.85
N VAL A 285 14.36 7.46 -11.28
CA VAL A 285 15.34 6.43 -10.89
C VAL A 285 15.94 5.79 -12.14
N ALA A 286 15.13 5.38 -13.11
CA ALA A 286 15.61 4.79 -14.38
C ALA A 286 16.49 5.75 -15.18
N ILE A 287 16.15 7.04 -15.25
CA ILE A 287 16.98 8.07 -15.88
C ILE A 287 18.32 8.23 -15.14
N ASN A 288 18.30 8.22 -13.81
CA ASN A 288 19.52 8.34 -13.01
C ASN A 288 20.42 7.12 -13.14
N GLU A 289 19.86 5.90 -13.15
CA GLU A 289 20.64 4.65 -13.38
C GLU A 289 21.24 4.63 -14.78
N LYS A 290 20.44 4.89 -15.80
CA LYS A 290 20.92 4.98 -17.18
C LYS A 290 22.00 6.06 -17.34
N SER A 291 21.87 7.19 -16.66
CA SER A 291 22.86 8.28 -16.71
C SER A 291 24.14 7.93 -15.94
N SER A 292 24.05 7.18 -14.86
CA SER A 292 25.21 6.64 -14.15
C SER A 292 26.01 5.66 -15.03
N ASP A 293 25.30 4.78 -15.76
CA ASP A 293 25.92 3.84 -16.70
C ASP A 293 26.60 4.56 -17.86
N ILE A 294 26.00 5.62 -18.42
CA ILE A 294 26.60 6.46 -19.44
C ILE A 294 27.91 7.10 -18.92
N ILE A 295 27.88 7.65 -17.71
CA ILE A 295 29.04 8.23 -17.06
C ILE A 295 30.14 7.19 -16.80
N LEU A 296 29.79 6.00 -16.29
CA LEU A 296 30.74 4.91 -16.06
C LEU A 296 31.36 4.41 -17.36
N ASN A 297 30.58 4.26 -18.41
CA ASN A 297 31.08 3.84 -19.71
C ASN A 297 32.04 4.89 -20.32
N TYR A 298 31.69 6.16 -20.20
CA TYR A 298 32.60 7.26 -20.58
C TYR A 298 33.93 7.19 -19.82
N LEU A 299 33.89 6.95 -18.52
CA LEU A 299 35.09 6.88 -17.66
C LEU A 299 35.93 5.59 -17.88
N LYS A 300 35.40 4.57 -18.55
CA LYS A 300 36.20 3.42 -18.96
C LYS A 300 37.17 3.76 -20.11
N GLU A 301 36.80 4.72 -20.95
CA GLU A 301 37.55 5.18 -22.10
C GLU A 301 38.29 6.50 -21.86
N ASN A 302 37.94 7.22 -20.79
CA ASN A 302 38.50 8.54 -20.48
C ASN A 302 38.94 8.59 -19.00
N ASP A 303 40.03 9.27 -18.72
CA ASP A 303 40.62 9.35 -17.37
C ASP A 303 39.76 10.08 -16.36
N SER A 304 38.98 11.07 -16.79
CA SER A 304 38.13 11.86 -15.92
C SER A 304 36.95 12.50 -16.64
N ILE A 305 35.95 12.90 -15.87
CA ILE A 305 34.75 13.62 -16.33
C ILE A 305 34.46 14.81 -15.42
N ASN A 306 34.03 15.92 -15.98
CA ASN A 306 33.51 17.06 -15.24
C ASN A 306 31.99 17.23 -15.42
N ASN A 307 31.39 18.19 -14.69
CA ASN A 307 29.96 18.43 -14.76
C ASN A 307 29.47 18.84 -16.15
N SER A 308 30.29 19.61 -16.92
CA SER A 308 29.93 20.06 -18.27
C SER A 308 29.85 18.89 -19.24
N THR A 309 30.88 18.06 -19.27
CA THR A 309 30.94 16.85 -20.11
C THR A 309 29.84 15.86 -19.76
N ALA A 310 29.58 15.67 -18.44
CA ALA A 310 28.50 14.77 -18.00
C ALA A 310 27.10 15.27 -18.42
N ARG A 311 26.89 16.58 -18.45
CA ARG A 311 25.64 17.16 -18.98
C ARG A 311 25.49 16.93 -20.47
N GLU A 312 26.57 17.07 -21.20
CA GLU A 312 26.59 16.89 -22.66
C GLU A 312 26.23 15.44 -23.05
N ILE A 313 26.86 14.45 -22.41
CA ILE A 313 26.60 13.04 -22.70
C ILE A 313 25.31 12.46 -22.13
N THR A 314 24.77 13.04 -21.03
CA THR A 314 23.55 12.55 -20.39
C THR A 314 22.30 13.37 -20.73
N GLY A 315 22.45 14.58 -21.28
CA GLY A 315 21.35 15.52 -21.51
C GLY A 315 20.75 16.14 -20.24
N LEU A 316 21.37 15.92 -19.08
CA LEU A 316 20.84 16.37 -17.79
C LEU A 316 21.24 17.80 -17.42
N THR A 317 20.49 18.39 -16.48
CA THR A 317 20.83 19.71 -15.92
C THR A 317 22.00 19.62 -14.94
N ALA A 318 22.72 20.74 -14.73
CA ALA A 318 23.86 20.78 -13.79
C ALA A 318 23.54 20.35 -12.37
N PRO A 319 22.38 20.69 -11.75
CA PRO A 319 21.99 20.14 -10.45
C PRO A 319 21.75 18.63 -10.45
N ALA A 320 21.15 18.08 -11.52
CA ALA A 320 20.90 16.66 -11.65
C ALA A 320 22.20 15.87 -11.73
N VAL A 321 23.15 16.31 -12.55
CA VAL A 321 24.48 15.68 -12.68
C VAL A 321 25.23 15.72 -11.33
N ARG A 322 25.21 16.84 -10.62
CA ARG A 322 25.83 16.93 -9.26
C ARG A 322 25.26 15.90 -8.29
N LYS A 323 23.95 15.68 -8.34
CA LYS A 323 23.30 14.67 -7.49
C LYS A 323 23.73 13.25 -7.86
N ILE A 324 23.88 12.95 -9.16
CA ILE A 324 24.39 11.65 -9.64
C ILE A 324 25.83 11.45 -9.19
N PHE A 325 26.71 12.41 -9.41
CA PHE A 325 28.12 12.31 -8.96
C PHE A 325 28.22 12.08 -7.44
N LYS A 326 27.43 12.81 -6.65
CA LYS A 326 27.42 12.61 -5.19
C LYS A 326 26.96 11.20 -4.80
N LYS A 327 25.98 10.62 -5.51
CA LYS A 327 25.54 9.25 -5.31
C LYS A 327 26.64 8.26 -5.69
N MET A 328 27.21 8.38 -6.88
CA MET A 328 28.26 7.49 -7.36
C MET A 328 29.53 7.54 -6.49
N GLU A 329 29.88 8.72 -5.97
CA GLU A 329 30.99 8.91 -5.03
C GLU A 329 30.70 8.24 -3.68
N ALA A 330 29.48 8.34 -3.14
CA ALA A 330 29.03 7.65 -1.94
C ALA A 330 29.00 6.12 -2.09
N GLU A 331 28.65 5.63 -3.28
CA GLU A 331 28.70 4.21 -3.61
C GLU A 331 30.12 3.69 -3.93
N GLY A 332 31.11 4.57 -3.90
CA GLY A 332 32.51 4.22 -4.13
C GLY A 332 32.86 3.90 -5.57
N LEU A 333 32.01 4.25 -6.53
CA LEU A 333 32.22 3.99 -7.98
C LEU A 333 33.21 4.97 -8.60
N ILE A 334 33.20 6.24 -8.15
CA ILE A 334 34.07 7.31 -8.62
C ILE A 334 34.72 8.05 -7.46
N ALA A 335 35.78 8.78 -7.74
CA ALA A 335 36.44 9.67 -6.81
C ALA A 335 36.57 11.08 -7.41
N GLY A 336 36.16 12.10 -6.64
CA GLY A 336 36.25 13.50 -7.03
C GLY A 336 37.60 14.11 -6.68
N THR A 337 38.16 14.92 -7.60
CA THR A 337 39.42 15.68 -7.41
C THR A 337 39.20 17.15 -7.81
N GLY A 338 39.78 18.07 -7.08
CA GLY A 338 39.62 19.52 -7.31
C GLY A 338 38.34 20.10 -6.67
N GLU A 339 38.20 21.40 -6.77
CA GLU A 339 37.11 22.15 -6.14
C GLU A 339 36.33 22.99 -7.13
N ASN A 340 35.06 23.24 -6.81
CA ASN A 340 34.16 24.14 -7.54
C ASN A 340 34.05 23.82 -9.05
N LYS A 341 34.36 24.77 -9.91
CA LYS A 341 34.30 24.65 -11.39
C LYS A 341 35.34 23.69 -11.97
N ASN A 342 36.44 23.44 -11.24
CA ASN A 342 37.53 22.57 -11.65
C ASN A 342 37.41 21.15 -11.08
N ARG A 343 36.30 20.80 -10.45
CA ARG A 343 36.07 19.46 -9.90
C ARG A 343 35.86 18.46 -11.03
N THR A 344 36.69 17.43 -11.05
CA THR A 344 36.61 16.29 -11.96
C THR A 344 36.41 15.00 -11.18
N TYR A 345 35.92 13.97 -11.83
CA TYR A 345 35.70 12.65 -11.25
C TYR A 345 36.35 11.59 -12.11
N SER A 346 36.95 10.58 -11.48
CA SER A 346 37.57 9.43 -12.14
C SER A 346 37.07 8.12 -11.53
N LEU A 347 37.22 7.00 -12.24
CA LEU A 347 36.91 5.70 -11.66
C LEU A 347 37.76 5.43 -10.45
N LYS A 348 37.14 4.94 -9.35
CA LYS A 348 37.89 4.51 -8.18
C LYS A 348 38.57 3.19 -8.48
N ARG A 349 39.89 3.23 -8.69
CA ARG A 349 40.71 2.03 -8.86
C ARG A 349 40.82 1.34 -7.52
N TYR A 350 40.31 0.13 -7.36
CA TYR A 350 40.67 -0.75 -6.27
C TYR A 350 42.15 -1.11 -6.46
N GLY A 351 43.00 -0.67 -5.54
CA GLY A 351 44.44 -0.99 -5.55
C GLY A 351 44.64 -2.49 -5.68
N ARG A 352 45.41 -2.93 -6.70
CA ARG A 352 46.03 -4.24 -6.67
C ARG A 352 46.83 -4.33 -5.41
N ARG A 353 46.55 -5.30 -4.55
CA ARG A 353 47.51 -5.70 -3.52
C ARG A 353 48.77 -6.15 -4.26
N ASP A 354 49.82 -5.37 -4.16
CA ASP A 354 51.15 -5.80 -4.57
C ASP A 354 51.52 -6.96 -3.64
N ASN A 355 51.30 -8.19 -4.12
CA ASN A 355 52.01 -9.34 -3.60
C ASN A 355 53.40 -9.31 -4.20
N ASN A 356 54.35 -8.69 -3.49
CA ASN A 356 55.77 -8.88 -3.72
C ASN A 356 56.23 -9.94 -2.70
N PRO A 357 56.63 -11.16 -3.11
CA PRO A 357 57.35 -12.08 -2.23
C PRO A 357 58.83 -11.71 -2.32
N GLY A 358 59.34 -11.10 -1.25
CA GLY A 358 60.77 -11.04 -0.97
C GLY A 358 61.18 -12.19 -0.05
#